data_6fd014c6568879d934033a39ce451828
#
_entry.id   6fd014c6568879d934033a39ce451828
#
_cell.length_a   1.000
_cell.length_b   1.000
_cell.length_c   1.000
_cell.angle_alpha   90.00
_cell.angle_beta   90.00
_cell.angle_gamma   90.00
#
_symmetry.space_group_name_H-M   'P 1'
#
loop_
_entity.id
_entity.type
_entity.pdbx_description
1 polymer ?
#
loop_
_entity_poly.entity_id
_entity_poly.type
_entity_poly.pdbx_seq_one_letter_code
_entity_poly.pdbx_strand_id
1 'polypeptide(L)'
;MQRAESELSTEDWRRVFQQAAKMGVLHLHLTGGEPLARKDLPELIRAGRDAGLYVNMITSGVGLTEDRLAMLVEAGLEHLQLSFQDLDEVSANHIAGTRAHAIKLALVPILKRYPLAFTINLVVHRLNLDHLEEFIALAEELQPDRLEIAHVQYYGWALKNRSLLMPTEEQVQRSLPIVDAAKERLKGKIHLEAVFPDYFGSFPKACVGGWGRQTMLIDPAGQALPCHSAAVIPGLQFDNVREHDLAWIWQSSSAFQRFRGDAWMSETCMTCPRKERDFGGCRCQAFMLTGDPDAIDPVCSYSPHHGLLKELRVSQPEALPIWRG
;
A
#
# COMPACT_ATOMS: atom_id res chain seq x y z
N MET A 1 18.39 0.97 6.57
CA MET A 1 17.15 0.81 7.36
C MET A 1 17.47 1.23 8.78
N GLN A 2 17.02 2.41 9.21
CA GLN A 2 17.18 2.82 10.61
C GLN A 2 16.23 1.98 11.44
N ARG A 3 16.74 1.22 12.41
CA ARG A 3 15.91 0.64 13.46
C ARG A 3 15.36 1.81 14.30
N ALA A 4 14.07 1.85 14.53
CA ALA A 4 13.53 2.73 15.54
C ALA A 4 14.18 2.34 16.90
N GLU A 5 14.74 3.29 17.62
CA GLU A 5 15.39 3.05 18.93
C GLU A 5 14.44 2.44 19.98
N SER A 6 13.13 2.36 19.67
CA SER A 6 12.08 1.87 20.56
C SER A 6 10.97 1.12 19.82
N GLU A 7 11.32 0.06 19.07
CA GLU A 7 10.26 -0.80 18.48
C GLU A 7 9.40 -1.45 19.57
N LEU A 8 8.11 -1.66 19.24
CA LEU A 8 7.19 -2.43 20.09
C LEU A 8 7.72 -3.84 20.31
N SER A 9 7.65 -4.31 21.56
CA SER A 9 7.96 -5.68 21.94
C SER A 9 6.90 -6.66 21.42
N THR A 10 7.23 -7.95 21.40
CA THR A 10 6.26 -9.03 21.09
C THR A 10 5.01 -8.94 21.97
N GLU A 11 5.17 -8.57 23.25
CA GLU A 11 4.05 -8.45 24.20
C GLU A 11 3.18 -7.20 23.89
N ASP A 12 3.80 -6.07 23.51
CA ASP A 12 3.04 -4.90 23.05
C ASP A 12 2.18 -5.25 21.83
N TRP A 13 2.76 -5.95 20.85
CA TRP A 13 2.02 -6.40 19.66
C TRP A 13 0.90 -7.38 20.00
N ARG A 14 1.13 -8.31 20.91
CA ARG A 14 0.07 -9.24 21.39
C ARG A 14 -1.12 -8.47 21.96
N ARG A 15 -0.85 -7.47 22.79
CA ARG A 15 -1.89 -6.58 23.33
C ARG A 15 -2.62 -5.81 22.24
N VAL A 16 -1.90 -5.27 21.25
CA VAL A 16 -2.48 -4.57 20.10
C VAL A 16 -3.42 -5.50 19.31
N PHE A 17 -2.99 -6.73 19.00
CA PHE A 17 -3.81 -7.68 18.26
C PHE A 17 -5.09 -8.09 19.02
N GLN A 18 -4.99 -8.30 20.32
CA GLN A 18 -6.15 -8.59 21.16
C GLN A 18 -7.14 -7.41 21.19
N GLN A 19 -6.65 -6.17 21.26
CA GLN A 19 -7.50 -4.99 21.21
C GLN A 19 -8.15 -4.83 19.83
N ALA A 20 -7.41 -5.05 18.75
CA ALA A 20 -7.92 -5.01 17.38
C ALA A 20 -9.07 -6.03 17.19
N ALA A 21 -8.88 -7.26 17.61
CA ALA A 21 -9.91 -8.31 17.54
C ALA A 21 -11.18 -7.93 18.33
N LYS A 22 -11.03 -7.36 19.54
CA LYS A 22 -12.16 -6.85 20.34
C LYS A 22 -12.93 -5.73 19.65
N MET A 23 -12.27 -4.95 18.79
CA MET A 23 -12.89 -3.90 17.97
C MET A 23 -13.57 -4.44 16.70
N GLY A 24 -13.48 -5.74 16.42
CA GLY A 24 -14.05 -6.36 15.23
C GLY A 24 -13.13 -6.29 14.01
N VAL A 25 -11.84 -6.04 14.19
CA VAL A 25 -10.86 -6.16 13.10
C VAL A 25 -10.78 -7.62 12.68
N LEU A 26 -10.82 -7.87 11.36
CA LEU A 26 -10.76 -9.22 10.79
C LEU A 26 -9.38 -9.54 10.20
N HIS A 27 -8.72 -8.57 9.59
CA HIS A 27 -7.48 -8.76 8.86
C HIS A 27 -6.30 -8.06 9.53
N LEU A 28 -5.21 -8.81 9.71
CA LEU A 28 -3.93 -8.31 10.16
C LEU A 28 -2.92 -8.41 9.01
N HIS A 29 -2.36 -7.27 8.58
CA HIS A 29 -1.32 -7.21 7.58
C HIS A 29 0.03 -6.90 8.24
N LEU A 30 0.92 -7.90 8.29
CA LEU A 30 2.29 -7.72 8.74
C LEU A 30 3.14 -7.25 7.57
N THR A 31 3.62 -6.02 7.66
CA THR A 31 4.40 -5.34 6.62
C THR A 31 5.43 -4.40 7.27
N GLY A 32 5.79 -3.32 6.62
CA GLY A 32 6.64 -2.29 7.19
C GLY A 32 7.91 -2.08 6.38
N GLY A 33 9.10 -2.25 6.99
CA GLY A 33 10.32 -2.42 6.22
C GLY A 33 10.28 -3.79 5.54
N GLU A 34 10.77 -4.80 6.27
CA GLU A 34 10.68 -6.21 5.83
C GLU A 34 10.31 -7.05 7.07
N PRO A 35 9.12 -7.68 7.10
CA PRO A 35 8.70 -8.48 8.27
C PRO A 35 9.68 -9.60 8.58
N LEU A 36 10.27 -10.21 7.54
CA LEU A 36 11.28 -11.27 7.72
C LEU A 36 12.54 -10.81 8.46
N ALA A 37 12.76 -9.51 8.63
CA ALA A 37 13.87 -9.00 9.43
C ALA A 37 13.66 -9.18 10.94
N ARG A 38 12.42 -9.38 11.40
CA ARG A 38 12.10 -9.63 12.81
C ARG A 38 12.33 -11.10 13.17
N LYS A 39 13.05 -11.32 14.25
CA LYS A 39 13.33 -12.68 14.76
C LYS A 39 12.12 -13.33 15.40
N ASP A 40 11.25 -12.53 16.01
CA ASP A 40 10.02 -12.93 16.71
C ASP A 40 8.79 -12.95 15.80
N LEU A 41 8.99 -12.94 14.45
CA LEU A 41 7.87 -12.96 13.50
C LEU A 41 6.94 -14.17 13.69
N PRO A 42 7.40 -15.41 13.95
CA PRO A 42 6.51 -16.55 14.21
C PRO A 42 5.63 -16.32 15.44
N GLU A 43 6.16 -15.70 16.49
CA GLU A 43 5.41 -15.38 17.71
C GLU A 43 4.34 -14.31 17.45
N LEU A 44 4.64 -13.32 16.60
CA LEU A 44 3.67 -12.30 16.18
C LEU A 44 2.53 -12.91 15.35
N ILE A 45 2.84 -13.79 14.41
CA ILE A 45 1.84 -14.49 13.59
C ILE A 45 0.93 -15.32 14.51
N ARG A 46 1.52 -16.08 15.45
CA ARG A 46 0.76 -16.88 16.43
C ARG A 46 -0.13 -16.00 17.28
N ALA A 47 0.37 -14.87 17.76
CA ALA A 47 -0.42 -13.92 18.55
C ALA A 47 -1.60 -13.34 17.77
N GLY A 48 -1.42 -13.04 16.48
CA GLY A 48 -2.51 -12.59 15.59
C GLY A 48 -3.57 -13.66 15.38
N ARG A 49 -3.16 -14.89 15.06
CA ARG A 49 -4.05 -16.05 14.93
C ARG A 49 -4.82 -16.35 16.23
N ASP A 50 -4.12 -16.36 17.36
CA ASP A 50 -4.72 -16.67 18.67
C ASP A 50 -5.71 -15.59 19.12
N ALA A 51 -5.56 -14.35 18.61
CA ALA A 51 -6.55 -13.28 18.75
C ALA A 51 -7.75 -13.43 17.80
N GLY A 52 -7.72 -14.37 16.85
CA GLY A 52 -8.79 -14.60 15.87
C GLY A 52 -8.70 -13.72 14.62
N LEU A 53 -7.52 -13.15 14.32
CA LEU A 53 -7.29 -12.33 13.14
C LEU A 53 -6.82 -13.21 11.97
N TYR A 54 -7.29 -12.91 10.75
CA TYR A 54 -6.73 -13.44 9.51
C TYR A 54 -5.37 -12.80 9.25
N VAL A 55 -4.29 -13.60 9.30
CA VAL A 55 -2.92 -13.08 9.26
C VAL A 55 -2.35 -13.12 7.84
N ASN A 56 -2.08 -11.96 7.29
CA ASN A 56 -1.40 -11.76 6.00
C ASN A 56 0.00 -11.17 6.24
N MET A 57 0.99 -11.65 5.47
CA MET A 57 2.34 -11.09 5.43
C MET A 57 2.65 -10.53 4.04
N ILE A 58 3.13 -9.30 3.99
CA ILE A 58 3.59 -8.63 2.76
C ILE A 58 5.11 -8.56 2.81
N THR A 59 5.78 -9.20 1.86
CA THR A 59 7.25 -9.36 1.90
C THR A 59 7.90 -9.24 0.53
N SER A 60 9.18 -8.89 0.53
CA SER A 60 10.05 -9.01 -0.63
C SER A 60 10.46 -10.46 -0.93
N GLY A 61 10.28 -11.38 0.01
CA GLY A 61 10.73 -12.76 -0.07
C GLY A 61 12.22 -12.98 0.20
N VAL A 62 13.00 -11.91 0.36
CA VAL A 62 14.43 -12.03 0.64
C VAL A 62 14.66 -12.61 2.03
N GLY A 63 15.39 -13.73 2.10
CA GLY A 63 15.63 -14.47 3.35
C GLY A 63 14.49 -15.40 3.78
N LEU A 64 13.48 -15.62 2.93
CA LEU A 64 12.47 -16.65 3.13
C LEU A 64 12.98 -17.98 2.57
N THR A 65 13.32 -18.92 3.46
CA THR A 65 13.62 -20.30 3.13
C THR A 65 12.38 -21.17 3.31
N GLU A 66 12.39 -22.39 2.77
CA GLU A 66 11.28 -23.33 2.95
C GLU A 66 11.04 -23.67 4.42
N ASP A 67 12.11 -23.94 5.20
CA ASP A 67 11.99 -24.20 6.64
C ASP A 67 11.38 -23.02 7.39
N ARG A 68 11.77 -21.80 7.02
CA ARG A 68 11.20 -20.58 7.60
C ARG A 68 9.74 -20.41 7.23
N LEU A 69 9.38 -20.68 5.97
CA LEU A 69 7.98 -20.66 5.54
C LEU A 69 7.14 -21.67 6.32
N ALA A 70 7.64 -22.91 6.48
CA ALA A 70 6.97 -23.95 7.27
C ALA A 70 6.68 -23.48 8.69
N MET A 71 7.66 -22.87 9.37
CA MET A 71 7.47 -22.30 10.71
C MET A 71 6.41 -21.20 10.75
N LEU A 72 6.37 -20.32 9.73
CA LEU A 72 5.38 -19.24 9.67
C LEU A 72 3.97 -19.77 9.43
N VAL A 73 3.81 -20.79 8.56
CA VAL A 73 2.53 -21.46 8.30
C VAL A 73 2.06 -22.21 9.55
N GLU A 74 2.94 -22.95 10.24
CA GLU A 74 2.63 -23.60 11.51
C GLU A 74 2.21 -22.59 12.60
N ALA A 75 2.84 -21.42 12.61
CA ALA A 75 2.45 -20.32 13.50
C ALA A 75 1.06 -19.78 13.20
N GLY A 76 0.53 -19.97 11.98
CA GLY A 76 -0.79 -19.53 11.55
C GLY A 76 -0.81 -18.45 10.49
N LEU A 77 0.24 -18.35 9.66
CA LEU A 77 0.20 -17.50 8.47
C LEU A 77 -0.79 -18.07 7.47
N GLU A 78 -1.78 -17.27 7.05
CA GLU A 78 -2.87 -17.70 6.15
C GLU A 78 -2.74 -17.13 4.75
N HIS A 79 -2.01 -16.01 4.61
CA HIS A 79 -1.83 -15.34 3.33
C HIS A 79 -0.42 -14.74 3.23
N LEU A 80 0.19 -14.86 2.05
CA LEU A 80 1.47 -14.23 1.73
C LEU A 80 1.33 -13.41 0.44
N GLN A 81 1.66 -12.14 0.52
CA GLN A 81 1.81 -11.27 -0.65
C GLN A 81 3.28 -11.09 -0.96
N LEU A 82 3.70 -11.51 -2.16
CA LEU A 82 5.06 -11.38 -2.66
C LEU A 82 5.16 -10.21 -3.63
N SER A 83 6.05 -9.28 -3.35
CA SER A 83 6.22 -8.08 -4.16
C SER A 83 7.20 -8.34 -5.30
N PHE A 84 6.73 -8.17 -6.54
CA PHE A 84 7.56 -8.18 -7.75
C PHE A 84 7.80 -6.76 -8.25
N GLN A 85 8.88 -6.54 -9.01
CA GLN A 85 9.23 -5.23 -9.55
C GLN A 85 9.19 -5.19 -11.07
N ASP A 86 9.55 -6.28 -11.74
CA ASP A 86 9.52 -6.41 -13.19
C ASP A 86 9.59 -7.89 -13.58
N LEU A 87 9.37 -8.18 -14.86
CA LEU A 87 9.60 -9.46 -15.52
C LEU A 87 11.10 -9.70 -15.77
N ASP A 88 11.79 -8.69 -16.28
CA ASP A 88 13.23 -8.76 -16.57
C ASP A 88 14.05 -8.72 -15.29
N GLU A 89 14.99 -9.66 -15.13
CA GLU A 89 15.80 -9.80 -13.91
C GLU A 89 16.65 -8.56 -13.66
N VAL A 90 17.25 -7.96 -14.70
CA VAL A 90 18.14 -6.80 -14.55
C VAL A 90 17.34 -5.59 -14.09
N SER A 91 16.22 -5.32 -14.75
CA SER A 91 15.28 -4.27 -14.39
C SER A 91 14.70 -4.48 -12.99
N ALA A 92 14.21 -5.68 -12.69
CA ALA A 92 13.64 -6.04 -11.39
C ALA A 92 14.64 -5.84 -10.25
N ASN A 93 15.87 -6.28 -10.41
CA ASN A 93 16.93 -6.13 -9.42
C ASN A 93 17.37 -4.66 -9.27
N HIS A 94 17.39 -3.89 -10.36
CA HIS A 94 17.66 -2.47 -10.32
C HIS A 94 16.58 -1.70 -9.54
N ILE A 95 15.29 -1.95 -9.83
CA ILE A 95 14.15 -1.32 -9.14
C ILE A 95 14.14 -1.72 -7.65
N ALA A 96 14.41 -3.00 -7.35
CA ALA A 96 14.45 -3.50 -5.97
C ALA A 96 15.65 -2.99 -5.17
N GLY A 97 16.71 -2.54 -5.83
CA GLY A 97 18.00 -2.23 -5.18
C GLY A 97 18.71 -3.46 -4.60
N THR A 98 18.31 -4.67 -5.00
CA THR A 98 18.88 -5.94 -4.52
C THR A 98 18.62 -7.07 -5.52
N ARG A 99 19.45 -8.11 -5.49
CA ARG A 99 19.32 -9.31 -6.33
C ARG A 99 18.25 -10.25 -5.75
N ALA A 100 17.00 -9.97 -6.00
CA ALA A 100 15.86 -10.70 -5.42
C ALA A 100 14.98 -11.42 -6.46
N HIS A 101 15.07 -11.11 -7.74
CA HIS A 101 14.13 -11.61 -8.76
C HIS A 101 14.14 -13.14 -8.86
N ALA A 102 15.31 -13.75 -9.06
CA ALA A 102 15.44 -15.20 -9.15
C ALA A 102 14.99 -15.91 -7.86
N ILE A 103 15.26 -15.30 -6.68
CA ILE A 103 14.81 -15.81 -5.38
C ILE A 103 13.28 -15.87 -5.33
N LYS A 104 12.60 -14.84 -5.78
CA LYS A 104 11.13 -14.76 -5.77
C LYS A 104 10.51 -15.81 -6.69
N LEU A 105 11.05 -15.97 -7.89
CA LEU A 105 10.60 -17.04 -8.81
C LEU A 105 10.77 -18.43 -8.21
N ALA A 106 11.90 -18.69 -7.56
CA ALA A 106 12.16 -19.98 -6.89
C ALA A 106 11.25 -20.23 -5.67
N LEU A 107 10.74 -19.16 -5.02
CA LEU A 107 9.82 -19.29 -3.90
C LEU A 107 8.41 -19.73 -4.32
N VAL A 108 7.94 -19.35 -5.52
CA VAL A 108 6.55 -19.63 -5.93
C VAL A 108 6.19 -21.12 -5.87
N PRO A 109 6.96 -22.06 -6.45
CA PRO A 109 6.65 -23.49 -6.35
C PRO A 109 6.71 -24.01 -4.90
N ILE A 110 7.48 -23.38 -4.02
CA ILE A 110 7.52 -23.70 -2.60
C ILE A 110 6.22 -23.23 -1.92
N LEU A 111 5.80 -21.99 -2.14
CA LEU A 111 4.55 -21.44 -1.58
C LEU A 111 3.34 -22.30 -1.93
N LYS A 112 3.27 -22.79 -3.16
CA LYS A 112 2.14 -23.62 -3.65
C LYS A 112 2.03 -25.01 -2.99
N ARG A 113 3.02 -25.44 -2.23
CA ARG A 113 2.97 -26.71 -1.47
C ARG A 113 2.26 -26.56 -0.11
N TYR A 114 2.01 -25.34 0.31
CA TYR A 114 1.40 -25.04 1.60
C TYR A 114 -0.05 -24.58 1.43
N PRO A 115 -0.94 -24.81 2.41
CA PRO A 115 -2.31 -24.31 2.43
C PRO A 115 -2.32 -22.81 2.76
N LEU A 116 -1.79 -22.01 1.87
CA LEU A 116 -1.52 -20.59 2.06
C LEU A 116 -2.05 -19.83 0.85
N ALA A 117 -2.92 -18.84 1.05
CA ALA A 117 -3.32 -17.94 -0.02
C ALA A 117 -2.11 -17.14 -0.50
N PHE A 118 -1.95 -17.00 -1.81
CA PHE A 118 -0.79 -16.37 -2.41
C PHE A 118 -1.17 -15.24 -3.36
N THR A 119 -0.64 -14.05 -3.09
CA THR A 119 -0.80 -12.86 -3.94
C THR A 119 0.54 -12.46 -4.54
N ILE A 120 0.55 -12.17 -5.84
CA ILE A 120 1.61 -11.41 -6.49
C ILE A 120 1.19 -9.94 -6.53
N ASN A 121 2.05 -9.04 -6.04
CA ASN A 121 1.87 -7.61 -6.16
C ASN A 121 2.96 -7.04 -7.08
N LEU A 122 2.55 -6.34 -8.13
CA LEU A 122 3.41 -5.58 -9.01
C LEU A 122 3.12 -4.08 -8.84
N VAL A 123 4.11 -3.33 -8.37
CA VAL A 123 4.05 -1.88 -8.36
C VAL A 123 4.56 -1.36 -9.69
N VAL A 124 3.66 -0.77 -10.50
CA VAL A 124 3.98 -0.27 -11.84
C VAL A 124 4.27 1.21 -11.86
N HIS A 125 5.23 1.59 -12.67
CA HIS A 125 5.70 2.94 -12.92
C HIS A 125 6.32 3.02 -14.32
N ARG A 126 6.86 4.19 -14.71
CA ARG A 126 7.43 4.42 -16.07
C ARG A 126 8.39 3.32 -16.52
N LEU A 127 9.21 2.76 -15.62
CA LEU A 127 10.30 1.87 -16.00
C LEU A 127 9.83 0.44 -16.33
N ASN A 128 8.66 0.01 -15.83
CA ASN A 128 8.16 -1.37 -15.99
C ASN A 128 6.75 -1.47 -16.60
N LEU A 129 6.06 -0.35 -16.80
CA LEU A 129 4.67 -0.39 -17.29
C LEU A 129 4.57 -0.94 -18.73
N ASP A 130 5.60 -0.77 -19.54
CA ASP A 130 5.63 -1.32 -20.91
C ASP A 130 5.80 -2.85 -20.94
N HIS A 131 6.21 -3.48 -19.81
CA HIS A 131 6.32 -4.94 -19.63
C HIS A 131 5.06 -5.57 -19.01
N LEU A 132 3.96 -4.79 -18.89
CA LEU A 132 2.78 -5.22 -18.13
C LEU A 132 2.12 -6.47 -18.71
N GLU A 133 2.00 -6.58 -20.02
CA GLU A 133 1.35 -7.72 -20.67
C GLU A 133 2.13 -9.02 -20.44
N GLU A 134 3.44 -8.98 -20.61
CA GLU A 134 4.34 -10.11 -20.39
C GLU A 134 4.38 -10.48 -18.90
N PHE A 135 4.30 -9.50 -17.99
CA PHE A 135 4.22 -9.77 -16.56
C PHE A 135 2.91 -10.47 -16.18
N ILE A 136 1.79 -10.07 -16.79
CA ILE A 136 0.50 -10.75 -16.58
C ILE A 136 0.59 -12.19 -17.10
N ALA A 137 1.24 -12.43 -18.24
CA ALA A 137 1.46 -13.79 -18.76
C ALA A 137 2.33 -14.63 -17.80
N LEU A 138 3.40 -14.07 -17.24
CA LEU A 138 4.18 -14.71 -16.19
C LEU A 138 3.31 -15.03 -14.96
N ALA A 139 2.46 -14.12 -14.52
CA ALA A 139 1.56 -14.38 -13.41
C ALA A 139 0.57 -15.51 -13.71
N GLU A 140 0.11 -15.65 -14.96
CA GLU A 140 -0.71 -16.80 -15.37
C GLU A 140 0.04 -18.14 -15.25
N GLU A 141 1.33 -18.17 -15.56
CA GLU A 141 2.18 -19.36 -15.39
C GLU A 141 2.41 -19.68 -13.91
N LEU A 142 2.65 -18.62 -13.11
CA LEU A 142 2.88 -18.74 -11.67
C LEU A 142 1.61 -19.06 -10.88
N GLN A 143 0.42 -18.79 -11.42
CA GLN A 143 -0.89 -19.13 -10.85
C GLN A 143 -1.05 -18.69 -9.38
N PRO A 144 -0.92 -17.41 -9.03
CA PRO A 144 -1.32 -16.91 -7.71
C PRO A 144 -2.85 -16.95 -7.58
N ASP A 145 -3.37 -16.91 -6.36
CA ASP A 145 -4.81 -16.69 -6.12
C ASP A 145 -5.23 -15.29 -6.53
N ARG A 146 -4.31 -14.32 -6.37
CA ARG A 146 -4.54 -12.90 -6.69
C ARG A 146 -3.32 -12.27 -7.33
N LEU A 147 -3.59 -11.42 -8.34
CA LEU A 147 -2.61 -10.53 -8.94
C LEU A 147 -3.04 -9.08 -8.68
N GLU A 148 -2.20 -8.34 -7.98
CA GLU A 148 -2.39 -6.91 -7.75
C GLU A 148 -1.44 -6.10 -8.63
N ILE A 149 -2.00 -5.23 -9.47
CA ILE A 149 -1.27 -4.27 -10.29
C ILE A 149 -1.53 -2.89 -9.69
N ALA A 150 -0.56 -2.34 -9.00
CA ALA A 150 -0.69 -1.08 -8.30
C ALA A 150 0.21 -0.01 -8.92
N HIS A 151 -0.38 1.04 -9.46
CA HIS A 151 0.41 2.20 -9.90
C HIS A 151 0.98 2.97 -8.71
N VAL A 152 2.23 3.44 -8.86
CA VAL A 152 2.85 4.34 -7.88
C VAL A 152 1.96 5.56 -7.66
N GLN A 153 1.73 5.90 -6.40
CA GLN A 153 1.06 7.14 -6.01
C GLN A 153 2.11 8.22 -5.72
N TYR A 154 1.91 9.42 -6.29
CA TYR A 154 2.93 10.47 -6.30
C TYR A 154 2.82 11.39 -5.08
N TYR A 155 3.24 10.88 -3.92
CA TYR A 155 3.54 11.66 -2.72
C TYR A 155 4.84 11.16 -2.08
N GLY A 156 5.39 11.93 -1.14
CA GLY A 156 6.67 11.59 -0.50
C GLY A 156 7.82 11.42 -1.52
N TRP A 157 8.51 10.30 -1.44
CA TRP A 157 9.65 9.99 -2.31
C TRP A 157 9.27 9.78 -3.77
N ALA A 158 8.10 9.22 -4.04
CA ALA A 158 7.63 9.06 -5.41
C ALA A 158 7.38 10.41 -6.08
N LEU A 159 6.84 11.41 -5.36
CA LEU A 159 6.67 12.76 -5.89
C LEU A 159 8.01 13.44 -6.17
N LYS A 160 9.01 13.27 -5.29
CA LYS A 160 10.38 13.79 -5.50
C LYS A 160 11.04 13.18 -6.74
N ASN A 161 10.77 11.91 -7.02
CA ASN A 161 11.32 11.16 -8.15
C ASN A 161 10.33 11.01 -9.31
N ARG A 162 9.30 11.87 -9.41
CA ARG A 162 8.24 11.72 -10.43
C ARG A 162 8.75 11.74 -11.86
N SER A 163 9.82 12.51 -12.14
CA SER A 163 10.45 12.56 -13.46
C SER A 163 10.95 11.22 -13.97
N LEU A 164 11.31 10.31 -13.04
CA LEU A 164 11.78 8.96 -13.34
C LEU A 164 10.64 7.93 -13.29
N LEU A 165 9.68 8.13 -12.37
CA LEU A 165 8.72 7.10 -12.01
C LEU A 165 7.34 7.30 -12.64
N MET A 166 6.93 8.56 -12.94
CA MET A 166 5.61 8.81 -13.47
C MET A 166 5.51 8.33 -14.92
N PRO A 167 4.60 7.39 -15.23
CA PRO A 167 4.40 6.96 -16.61
C PRO A 167 3.92 8.10 -17.48
N THR A 168 4.14 8.01 -18.77
CA THR A 168 3.54 8.93 -19.72
C THR A 168 2.04 8.62 -19.88
N GLU A 169 1.27 9.60 -20.35
CA GLU A 169 -0.14 9.39 -20.65
C GLU A 169 -0.34 8.26 -21.67
N GLU A 170 0.55 8.17 -22.65
CA GLU A 170 0.59 7.14 -23.66
C GLU A 170 0.78 5.72 -23.07
N GLN A 171 1.73 5.57 -22.13
CA GLN A 171 1.93 4.31 -21.40
C GLN A 171 0.67 3.92 -20.62
N VAL A 172 0.05 4.86 -19.92
CA VAL A 172 -1.20 4.61 -19.18
C VAL A 172 -2.32 4.21 -20.13
N GLN A 173 -2.53 4.92 -21.24
CA GLN A 173 -3.57 4.59 -22.20
C GLN A 173 -3.37 3.21 -22.84
N ARG A 174 -2.12 2.82 -23.15
CA ARG A 174 -1.81 1.47 -23.65
C ARG A 174 -2.09 0.39 -22.61
N SER A 175 -1.88 0.66 -21.33
CA SER A 175 -2.07 -0.32 -20.25
C SER A 175 -3.54 -0.65 -19.97
N LEU A 176 -4.47 0.28 -20.24
CA LEU A 176 -5.90 0.08 -19.94
C LEU A 176 -6.49 -1.15 -20.65
N PRO A 177 -6.42 -1.28 -21.99
CA PRO A 177 -6.98 -2.43 -22.69
C PRO A 177 -6.29 -3.76 -22.31
N ILE A 178 -4.99 -3.72 -21.96
CA ILE A 178 -4.25 -4.89 -21.50
C ILE A 178 -4.85 -5.42 -20.19
N VAL A 179 -5.08 -4.51 -19.24
CA VAL A 179 -5.69 -4.87 -17.94
C VAL A 179 -7.12 -5.35 -18.12
N ASP A 180 -7.92 -4.70 -18.96
CA ASP A 180 -9.31 -5.10 -19.16
C ASP A 180 -9.42 -6.47 -19.85
N ALA A 181 -8.60 -6.73 -20.87
CA ALA A 181 -8.51 -8.05 -21.50
C ALA A 181 -8.05 -9.14 -20.52
N ALA A 182 -7.07 -8.80 -19.66
CA ALA A 182 -6.58 -9.73 -18.64
C ALA A 182 -7.64 -10.03 -17.57
N LYS A 183 -8.44 -9.06 -17.13
CA LYS A 183 -9.55 -9.30 -16.19
C LYS A 183 -10.55 -10.31 -16.72
N GLU A 184 -10.93 -10.21 -17.99
CA GLU A 184 -11.85 -11.17 -18.60
C GLU A 184 -11.22 -12.56 -18.77
N ARG A 185 -9.95 -12.62 -19.21
CA ARG A 185 -9.21 -13.87 -19.43
C ARG A 185 -8.95 -14.63 -18.14
N LEU A 186 -8.67 -13.91 -17.05
CA LEU A 186 -8.33 -14.46 -15.73
C LEU A 186 -9.54 -14.75 -14.85
N LYS A 187 -10.72 -14.34 -15.26
CA LYS A 187 -11.96 -14.54 -14.50
C LYS A 187 -12.17 -15.99 -14.10
N GLY A 188 -12.34 -16.21 -12.79
CA GLY A 188 -12.51 -17.54 -12.21
C GLY A 188 -11.22 -18.36 -12.07
N LYS A 189 -10.05 -17.81 -12.44
CA LYS A 189 -8.74 -18.44 -12.28
C LYS A 189 -7.85 -17.65 -11.31
N ILE A 190 -7.64 -16.37 -11.58
CA ILE A 190 -6.82 -15.47 -10.79
C ILE A 190 -7.65 -14.21 -10.55
N HIS A 191 -7.75 -13.77 -9.30
CA HIS A 191 -8.41 -12.49 -8.99
C HIS A 191 -7.47 -11.34 -9.36
N LEU A 192 -7.76 -10.65 -10.49
CA LEU A 192 -6.97 -9.49 -10.92
C LEU A 192 -7.54 -8.20 -10.35
N GLU A 193 -6.76 -7.50 -9.55
CA GLU A 193 -7.03 -6.15 -9.12
C GLU A 193 -6.01 -5.17 -9.72
N ALA A 194 -6.50 -4.07 -10.30
CA ALA A 194 -5.64 -3.04 -10.85
C ALA A 194 -6.05 -1.66 -10.31
N VAL A 195 -5.09 -0.96 -9.74
CA VAL A 195 -5.24 0.40 -9.21
C VAL A 195 -4.51 1.36 -10.14
N PHE A 196 -5.26 2.20 -10.86
CA PHE A 196 -4.70 3.19 -11.78
C PHE A 196 -4.22 4.44 -11.04
N PRO A 197 -3.28 5.22 -11.64
CA PRO A 197 -2.77 6.44 -11.01
C PRO A 197 -3.84 7.53 -11.03
N ASP A 198 -4.08 8.14 -9.88
CA ASP A 198 -5.09 9.19 -9.73
C ASP A 198 -4.83 10.40 -10.63
N TYR A 199 -3.57 10.74 -10.88
CA TYR A 199 -3.16 11.89 -11.69
C TYR A 199 -3.69 11.88 -13.13
N PHE A 200 -4.13 10.72 -13.63
CA PHE A 200 -4.74 10.57 -14.95
C PHE A 200 -6.27 10.43 -14.89
N GLY A 201 -6.84 10.57 -13.69
CA GLY A 201 -8.29 10.55 -13.47
C GLY A 201 -8.91 11.96 -13.49
N SER A 202 -10.24 12.01 -13.59
CA SER A 202 -11.03 13.23 -13.46
C SER A 202 -11.52 13.47 -12.04
N PHE A 203 -11.51 12.44 -11.21
CA PHE A 203 -11.99 12.48 -9.83
C PHE A 203 -11.10 11.61 -8.95
N PRO A 204 -10.83 12.04 -7.70
CA PRO A 204 -10.01 11.27 -6.80
C PRO A 204 -10.73 10.00 -6.31
N LYS A 205 -9.96 9.05 -5.82
CA LYS A 205 -10.47 7.94 -5.02
C LYS A 205 -10.68 8.39 -3.58
N ALA A 206 -11.59 7.72 -2.88
CA ALA A 206 -11.73 7.90 -1.45
C ALA A 206 -10.41 7.55 -0.74
N CYS A 207 -9.98 8.38 0.20
CA CYS A 207 -8.79 8.15 1.00
C CYS A 207 -8.94 6.88 1.83
N VAL A 208 -8.45 5.74 1.34
CA VAL A 208 -8.56 4.42 2.00
C VAL A 208 -9.99 4.13 2.51
N GLY A 209 -11.00 4.38 1.67
CA GLY A 209 -12.42 4.28 2.03
C GLY A 209 -12.93 5.39 2.95
N GLY A 210 -12.18 6.47 3.10
CA GLY A 210 -12.41 7.60 3.99
C GLY A 210 -11.40 7.65 5.14
N TRP A 211 -10.94 8.84 5.49
CA TRP A 211 -9.93 9.07 6.52
C TRP A 211 -10.27 8.39 7.86
N GLY A 212 -9.42 7.44 8.28
CA GLY A 212 -9.60 6.72 9.55
C GLY A 212 -10.94 5.99 9.69
N ARG A 213 -11.56 5.51 8.60
CA ARG A 213 -12.89 4.85 8.61
C ARG A 213 -12.80 3.33 8.53
N GLN A 214 -11.84 2.79 7.82
CA GLN A 214 -11.77 1.34 7.54
C GLN A 214 -10.47 0.70 8.03
N THR A 215 -9.39 1.47 8.15
CA THR A 215 -8.07 0.95 8.46
C THR A 215 -7.38 1.77 9.53
N MET A 216 -6.50 1.12 10.27
CA MET A 216 -5.53 1.73 11.17
C MET A 216 -4.18 1.11 10.88
N LEU A 217 -3.15 1.91 10.82
CA LEU A 217 -1.77 1.45 10.73
C LEU A 217 -1.07 1.73 12.06
N ILE A 218 -0.36 0.75 12.59
CA ILE A 218 0.51 0.93 13.74
C ILE A 218 1.95 0.81 13.25
N ASP A 219 2.73 1.84 13.46
CA ASP A 219 4.14 1.84 13.08
C ASP A 219 4.98 1.02 14.08
N PRO A 220 6.25 0.68 13.76
CA PRO A 220 7.09 -0.09 14.67
C PRO A 220 7.31 0.56 16.05
N ALA A 221 7.23 1.89 16.15
CA ALA A 221 7.37 2.63 17.41
C ALA A 221 6.08 2.71 18.23
N GLY A 222 4.95 2.24 17.66
CA GLY A 222 3.64 2.21 18.30
C GLY A 222 2.74 3.40 17.99
N GLN A 223 3.12 4.27 17.08
CA GLN A 223 2.25 5.35 16.64
C GLN A 223 1.10 4.79 15.79
N ALA A 224 -0.11 5.22 16.06
CA ALA A 224 -1.30 4.82 15.32
C ALA A 224 -1.66 5.89 14.29
N LEU A 225 -1.69 5.51 13.01
CA LEU A 225 -1.97 6.39 11.88
C LEU A 225 -3.24 5.94 11.15
N PRO A 226 -4.05 6.89 10.64
CA PRO A 226 -5.23 6.56 9.82
C PRO A 226 -4.85 6.00 8.44
N CYS A 227 -3.65 6.29 7.94
CA CYS A 227 -3.05 5.64 6.76
C CYS A 227 -1.52 5.81 6.79
N HIS A 228 -0.80 5.03 5.98
CA HIS A 228 0.67 5.04 5.92
C HIS A 228 1.29 6.39 5.50
N SER A 229 0.54 7.25 4.85
CA SER A 229 1.01 8.56 4.37
C SER A 229 0.61 9.73 5.27
N ALA A 230 -0.20 9.51 6.31
CA ALA A 230 -0.74 10.58 7.15
C ALA A 230 0.35 11.46 7.80
N ALA A 231 1.51 10.87 8.09
CA ALA A 231 2.64 11.58 8.70
C ALA A 231 3.23 12.70 7.83
N VAL A 232 2.87 12.80 6.54
CA VAL A 232 3.32 13.91 5.69
C VAL A 232 2.61 15.24 6.01
N ILE A 233 1.43 15.18 6.67
CA ILE A 233 0.65 16.36 7.03
C ILE A 233 1.20 16.95 8.33
N PRO A 234 1.74 18.17 8.31
CA PRO A 234 2.30 18.78 9.51
C PRO A 234 1.21 19.11 10.55
N GLY A 235 1.59 19.07 11.80
CA GLY A 235 0.68 19.40 12.92
C GLY A 235 -0.25 18.26 13.34
N LEU A 236 -0.30 17.13 12.63
CA LEU A 236 -0.96 15.93 13.13
C LEU A 236 -0.11 15.29 14.23
N GLN A 237 -0.72 15.05 15.37
CA GLN A 237 -0.12 14.29 16.48
C GLN A 237 -0.74 12.91 16.52
N PHE A 238 0.09 11.89 16.42
CA PHE A 238 -0.35 10.49 16.43
C PHE A 238 -0.16 9.91 17.82
N ASP A 239 -1.25 9.37 18.36
CA ASP A 239 -1.24 8.73 19.67
C ASP A 239 -0.52 7.39 19.61
N ASN A 240 0.12 7.01 20.73
CA ASN A 240 0.89 5.78 20.84
C ASN A 240 0.08 4.69 21.55
N VAL A 241 0.14 3.47 21.02
CA VAL A 241 -0.55 2.29 21.60
C VAL A 241 0.00 1.86 22.97
N ARG A 242 1.14 2.43 23.41
CA ARG A 242 1.64 2.26 24.79
C ARG A 242 0.89 3.12 25.78
N GLU A 243 0.34 4.24 25.34
CA GLU A 243 -0.30 5.27 26.16
C GLU A 243 -1.82 5.15 26.15
N HIS A 244 -2.38 4.79 24.99
CA HIS A 244 -3.81 4.68 24.79
C HIS A 244 -4.18 3.34 24.15
N ASP A 245 -5.35 2.81 24.47
CA ASP A 245 -5.86 1.63 23.78
C ASP A 245 -6.40 1.97 22.36
N LEU A 246 -6.49 0.94 21.52
CA LEU A 246 -6.90 1.15 20.12
C LEU A 246 -8.32 1.71 19.99
N ALA A 247 -9.23 1.37 20.88
CA ALA A 247 -10.60 1.86 20.84
C ALA A 247 -10.65 3.35 21.12
N TRP A 248 -9.89 3.81 22.13
CA TRP A 248 -9.76 5.23 22.42
C TRP A 248 -9.11 5.97 21.26
N ILE A 249 -8.00 5.46 20.71
CA ILE A 249 -7.32 6.07 19.55
C ILE A 249 -8.30 6.19 18.39
N TRP A 250 -9.01 5.12 18.07
CA TRP A 250 -9.98 5.11 16.96
C TRP A 250 -11.09 6.14 17.13
N GLN A 251 -11.59 6.30 18.36
CA GLN A 251 -12.77 7.12 18.66
C GLN A 251 -12.42 8.57 19.01
N SER A 252 -11.25 8.82 19.61
CA SER A 252 -10.96 10.08 20.30
C SER A 252 -9.71 10.80 19.80
N SER A 253 -8.76 10.07 19.14
CA SER A 253 -7.53 10.69 18.64
C SER A 253 -7.82 11.84 17.67
N SER A 254 -7.19 12.99 17.92
CA SER A 254 -7.34 14.16 17.07
C SER A 254 -6.91 13.91 15.63
N ALA A 255 -5.86 13.08 15.42
CA ALA A 255 -5.39 12.71 14.09
C ALA A 255 -6.44 11.88 13.33
N PHE A 256 -7.16 10.98 14.01
CA PHE A 256 -8.23 10.20 13.39
C PHE A 256 -9.49 11.03 13.14
N GLN A 257 -9.80 11.97 14.03
CA GLN A 257 -10.99 12.81 13.90
C GLN A 257 -10.84 13.94 12.88
N ARG A 258 -9.60 14.34 12.55
CA ARG A 258 -9.28 15.54 11.75
C ARG A 258 -10.06 15.66 10.43
N PHE A 259 -10.24 14.53 9.73
CA PHE A 259 -10.94 14.49 8.44
C PHE A 259 -12.07 13.45 8.42
N ARG A 260 -12.59 13.07 9.58
CA ARG A 260 -13.83 12.29 9.68
C ARG A 260 -15.04 13.20 9.52
N GLY A 261 -16.14 12.61 9.00
CA GLY A 261 -17.33 13.40 8.68
C GLY A 261 -17.08 14.36 7.52
N ASP A 262 -17.84 15.41 7.46
CA ASP A 262 -17.85 16.37 6.35
C ASP A 262 -17.65 17.84 6.79
N ALA A 263 -17.64 18.12 8.10
CA ALA A 263 -17.53 19.48 8.63
C ALA A 263 -16.24 20.24 8.23
N TRP A 264 -15.20 19.50 7.82
CA TRP A 264 -13.93 20.04 7.32
C TRP A 264 -13.96 20.36 5.82
N MET A 265 -14.97 19.85 5.08
CA MET A 265 -15.05 19.97 3.62
C MET A 265 -15.41 21.40 3.20
N SER A 266 -14.88 21.83 2.06
CA SER A 266 -15.31 23.06 1.39
C SER A 266 -16.77 22.99 0.93
N GLU A 267 -17.42 24.14 0.72
CA GLU A 267 -18.79 24.22 0.21
C GLU A 267 -18.97 23.42 -1.11
N THR A 268 -17.99 23.49 -1.99
CA THR A 268 -17.99 22.71 -3.24
C THR A 268 -18.09 21.20 -2.99
N CYS A 269 -17.35 20.67 -2.01
CA CYS A 269 -17.40 19.27 -1.65
C CYS A 269 -18.70 18.92 -0.91
N MET A 270 -19.20 19.80 -0.04
CA MET A 270 -20.42 19.59 0.72
C MET A 270 -21.65 19.42 -0.18
N THR A 271 -21.73 20.17 -1.26
CA THR A 271 -22.85 20.13 -2.22
C THR A 271 -22.63 19.15 -3.39
N CYS A 272 -21.47 18.50 -3.44
CA CYS A 272 -21.09 17.64 -4.53
C CYS A 272 -21.85 16.28 -4.52
N PRO A 273 -22.44 15.83 -5.64
CA PRO A 273 -23.10 14.52 -5.71
C PRO A 273 -22.14 13.34 -5.53
N ARG A 274 -20.84 13.59 -5.58
CA ARG A 274 -19.80 12.59 -5.35
C ARG A 274 -19.30 12.53 -3.90
N LYS A 275 -19.80 13.38 -3.01
CA LYS A 275 -19.34 13.49 -1.61
C LYS A 275 -19.19 12.11 -0.94
N GLU A 276 -20.20 11.27 -1.06
CA GLU A 276 -20.20 9.92 -0.44
C GLU A 276 -19.36 8.88 -1.20
N ARG A 277 -18.81 9.22 -2.37
CA ARG A 277 -18.01 8.32 -3.20
C ARG A 277 -16.52 8.53 -3.00
N ASP A 278 -16.07 9.77 -2.98
CA ASP A 278 -14.64 10.13 -2.90
C ASP A 278 -14.24 10.80 -1.59
N PHE A 279 -15.21 11.17 -0.74
CA PHE A 279 -14.97 11.81 0.58
C PHE A 279 -13.94 12.95 0.51
N GLY A 280 -13.98 13.75 -0.56
CA GLY A 280 -13.04 14.86 -0.79
C GLY A 280 -11.63 14.44 -1.23
N GLY A 281 -11.39 13.17 -1.53
CA GLY A 281 -10.13 12.64 -2.03
C GLY A 281 -9.05 12.41 -0.95
N CYS A 282 -7.79 12.32 -1.38
CA CYS A 282 -6.66 12.04 -0.52
C CYS A 282 -6.09 13.31 0.12
N ARG A 283 -6.17 13.41 1.47
CA ARG A 283 -5.67 14.59 2.22
C ARG A 283 -4.16 14.76 2.14
N CYS A 284 -3.42 13.63 2.13
CA CYS A 284 -1.96 13.66 1.96
C CYS A 284 -1.57 14.21 0.59
N GLN A 285 -2.30 13.82 -0.47
CA GLN A 285 -2.10 14.33 -1.84
C GLN A 285 -2.46 15.81 -1.95
N ALA A 286 -3.61 16.21 -1.38
CA ALA A 286 -4.00 17.61 -1.33
C ALA A 286 -2.89 18.46 -0.68
N PHE A 287 -2.42 18.07 0.51
CA PHE A 287 -1.32 18.76 1.20
C PHE A 287 -0.02 18.80 0.36
N MET A 288 0.41 17.66 -0.17
CA MET A 288 1.69 17.56 -0.89
C MET A 288 1.71 18.40 -2.17
N LEU A 289 0.56 18.62 -2.80
CA LEU A 289 0.45 19.38 -4.05
C LEU A 289 0.12 20.86 -3.84
N THR A 290 -0.61 21.20 -2.79
CA THR A 290 -1.10 22.57 -2.57
C THR A 290 -0.50 23.24 -1.34
N GLY A 291 0.12 22.47 -0.43
CA GLY A 291 0.53 22.94 0.90
C GLY A 291 -0.61 23.00 1.92
N ASP A 292 -1.85 22.67 1.52
CA ASP A 292 -3.05 22.74 2.36
C ASP A 292 -3.78 21.38 2.37
N PRO A 293 -3.87 20.70 3.51
CA PRO A 293 -4.57 19.42 3.60
C PRO A 293 -6.10 19.54 3.55
N ASP A 294 -6.66 20.73 3.73
CA ASP A 294 -8.09 21.02 3.61
C ASP A 294 -8.52 21.38 2.17
N ALA A 295 -7.55 21.66 1.28
CA ALA A 295 -7.83 21.96 -0.13
C ALA A 295 -8.62 20.83 -0.80
N ILE A 296 -9.45 21.18 -1.80
CA ILE A 296 -10.04 20.18 -2.68
C ILE A 296 -8.91 19.44 -3.38
N ASP A 297 -8.93 18.11 -3.32
CA ASP A 297 -7.90 17.28 -3.95
C ASP A 297 -7.69 17.72 -5.42
N PRO A 298 -6.45 18.02 -5.85
CA PRO A 298 -6.16 18.45 -7.22
C PRO A 298 -6.60 17.47 -8.31
N VAL A 299 -6.78 16.19 -8.00
CA VAL A 299 -7.32 15.20 -8.95
C VAL A 299 -8.78 15.50 -9.29
N CYS A 300 -9.53 16.13 -8.39
CA CYS A 300 -10.91 16.52 -8.66
C CYS A 300 -10.96 17.63 -9.74
N SER A 301 -11.71 17.39 -10.82
CA SER A 301 -11.90 18.38 -11.89
C SER A 301 -12.60 19.67 -11.43
N TYR A 302 -13.24 19.64 -10.25
CA TYR A 302 -13.83 20.82 -9.62
C TYR A 302 -12.84 21.58 -8.71
N SER A 303 -11.63 21.04 -8.52
CA SER A 303 -10.61 21.70 -7.73
C SER A 303 -10.05 22.91 -8.46
N PRO A 304 -9.90 24.07 -7.78
CA PRO A 304 -9.19 25.22 -8.35
C PRO A 304 -7.73 24.90 -8.63
N HIS A 305 -7.20 23.82 -8.03
CA HIS A 305 -5.83 23.34 -8.18
C HIS A 305 -5.67 22.24 -9.23
N HIS A 306 -6.73 21.88 -9.98
CA HIS A 306 -6.68 20.79 -10.98
C HIS A 306 -5.62 21.04 -12.07
N GLY A 307 -5.32 22.31 -12.37
CA GLY A 307 -4.27 22.69 -13.32
C GLY A 307 -2.89 22.19 -12.96
N LEU A 308 -2.57 22.02 -11.67
CA LEU A 308 -1.28 21.50 -11.20
C LEU A 308 -0.97 20.10 -11.77
N LEU A 309 -1.99 19.27 -11.99
CA LEU A 309 -1.78 17.94 -12.54
C LEU A 309 -1.25 17.99 -13.97
N LYS A 310 -1.68 18.97 -14.77
CA LYS A 310 -1.17 19.13 -16.16
C LYS A 310 0.32 19.46 -16.13
N GLU A 311 0.74 20.32 -15.21
CA GLU A 311 2.15 20.68 -15.04
C GLU A 311 2.99 19.49 -14.55
N LEU A 312 2.44 18.68 -13.64
CA LEU A 312 3.11 17.52 -13.10
C LEU A 312 3.26 16.37 -14.10
N ARG A 313 2.31 16.22 -15.05
CA ARG A 313 2.34 15.22 -16.12
C ARG A 313 3.35 15.56 -17.21
N VAL A 314 3.75 16.82 -17.35
CA VAL A 314 4.77 17.20 -18.35
C VAL A 314 6.07 16.49 -18.00
N SER A 315 6.61 15.76 -18.98
CA SER A 315 7.90 15.10 -18.86
C SER A 315 8.97 16.14 -18.53
N GLN A 316 9.59 15.99 -17.36
CA GLN A 316 10.79 16.74 -17.02
C GLN A 316 12.01 16.02 -17.59
N PRO A 317 13.12 16.75 -17.89
CA PRO A 317 14.37 16.11 -18.24
C PRO A 317 14.74 15.07 -17.17
N GLU A 318 15.39 13.99 -17.60
CA GLU A 318 15.87 12.96 -16.68
C GLU A 318 16.70 13.59 -15.56
N ALA A 319 16.18 13.49 -14.35
CA ALA A 319 16.90 13.90 -13.16
C ALA A 319 17.54 12.66 -12.52
N LEU A 320 18.67 12.86 -11.83
CA LEU A 320 19.24 11.78 -11.02
C LEU A 320 18.26 11.38 -9.90
N PRO A 321 18.15 10.08 -9.59
CA PRO A 321 17.26 9.61 -8.52
C PRO A 321 17.66 10.22 -7.17
N ILE A 322 16.66 10.67 -6.42
CA ILE A 322 16.81 11.15 -5.06
C ILE A 322 16.62 9.96 -4.12
N TRP A 323 17.69 9.52 -3.50
CA TRP A 323 17.67 8.39 -2.57
C TRP A 323 17.26 8.81 -1.16
N ARG A 324 16.70 7.86 -0.41
CA ARG A 324 16.48 8.03 1.03
C ARG A 324 17.86 8.04 1.70
N GLY A 325 18.18 9.13 2.39
CA GLY A 325 19.37 9.23 3.25
C GLY A 325 19.20 8.42 4.54
#